data_9e3f2d9c9b04f954b6139fe74e7bccad
#
_entry.id   9e3f2d9c9b04f954b6139fe74e7bccad
#
_cell.length_a   1.000
_cell.length_b   1.000
_cell.length_c   1.000
_cell.angle_alpha   90.00
_cell.angle_beta   90.00
_cell.angle_gamma   90.00
#
_symmetry.space_group_name_H-M   'P 1'
#
loop_
_entity.id
_entity.type
_entity.pdbx_description
1 polymer ?
#
loop_
_entity_poly.entity_id
_entity_poly.type
_entity_poly.pdbx_seq_one_letter_code
_entity_poly.pdbx_strand_id
1 'polypeptide(L)'
;MVVPANRKAKGFHLTGGSSPSRLEKDARPNPNERELLEGGVGLVITVVQEPGTYGQRALSQAAEKRFAETLNPRVKIQYWAWPATLMRAITTAYAEKDHFDKGKVAVSGGSKNGASPSMAIIHDERMTAVHATVSPIWDSPLRLNDDDAWKELRAQPGRRGGFTGGHFGPNFNQRVLDAGGTWKDLKNFAREISDHVFISRNLKALRKRGVDMLFHPGTHDFVAFDMAWGGKHHPTIPVYL
;
A
#
# COMPACT_ATOMS: atom_id res chain seq x y z
N MET A 1 6.55 13.23 14.27
CA MET A 1 5.14 13.70 14.41
C MET A 1 5.13 15.21 14.40
N VAL A 2 4.14 15.81 13.77
CA VAL A 2 3.94 17.26 13.73
C VAL A 2 2.51 17.54 14.20
N VAL A 3 2.34 18.47 15.11
CA VAL A 3 1.04 18.80 15.72
C VAL A 3 0.64 20.22 15.43
N PRO A 4 -0.66 20.53 15.42
CA PRO A 4 -1.15 21.91 15.30
C PRO A 4 -0.62 22.77 16.45
N ALA A 5 -0.30 24.03 16.15
CA ALA A 5 0.11 24.98 17.17
C ALA A 5 -1.04 25.24 18.17
N ASN A 6 -0.72 25.27 19.46
CA ASN A 6 -1.63 25.68 20.53
C ASN A 6 -2.91 24.84 20.72
N ARG A 7 -2.99 23.66 20.14
CA ARG A 7 -4.15 22.76 20.33
C ARG A 7 -3.76 21.29 20.12
N LYS A 8 -4.51 20.42 20.75
CA LYS A 8 -4.45 18.98 20.52
C LYS A 8 -5.08 18.64 19.17
N ALA A 9 -4.44 17.74 18.42
CA ALA A 9 -4.98 17.28 17.14
C ALA A 9 -6.20 16.38 17.35
N LYS A 10 -7.29 16.64 16.65
CA LYS A 10 -8.54 15.85 16.69
C LYS A 10 -8.49 14.56 15.87
N GLY A 11 -7.37 14.26 15.29
CA GLY A 11 -7.06 13.14 14.45
C GLY A 11 -5.75 13.41 13.72
N PHE A 12 -5.30 12.50 12.90
CA PHE A 12 -4.06 12.71 12.17
C PHE A 12 -4.06 12.07 10.79
N HIS A 13 -3.20 12.61 9.95
CA HIS A 13 -2.86 12.06 8.65
C HIS A 13 -1.53 11.32 8.74
N LEU A 14 -1.57 10.03 8.44
CA LEU A 14 -0.42 9.15 8.43
C LEU A 14 0.07 8.96 6.99
N THR A 15 1.28 9.43 6.72
CA THR A 15 1.92 9.27 5.41
C THR A 15 2.95 8.16 5.46
N GLY A 16 2.78 7.15 4.61
CA GLY A 16 3.75 6.08 4.43
C GLY A 16 4.72 6.38 3.29
N GLY A 17 6.00 6.04 3.49
CA GLY A 17 7.00 6.05 2.43
C GLY A 17 7.64 7.40 2.14
N SER A 18 7.64 8.30 3.08
CA SER A 18 8.37 9.57 2.97
C SER A 18 9.89 9.36 2.90
N SER A 19 10.58 10.33 2.30
CA SER A 19 12.04 10.37 2.33
C SER A 19 12.57 10.54 3.77
N PRO A 20 13.76 9.97 4.12
CA PRO A 20 14.39 10.18 5.40
C PRO A 20 14.57 11.67 5.76
N SER A 21 14.84 12.53 4.78
CA SER A 21 14.93 13.99 4.98
C SER A 21 13.67 14.62 5.61
N ARG A 22 12.53 13.96 5.52
CA ARG A 22 11.29 14.38 6.19
C ARG A 22 11.31 14.19 7.72
N LEU A 23 12.28 13.44 8.22
CA LEU A 23 12.50 13.23 9.66
C LEU A 23 13.54 14.17 10.26
N GLU A 24 14.18 15.00 9.43
CA GLU A 24 15.14 16.01 9.89
C GLU A 24 14.45 17.07 10.74
N LYS A 25 15.16 17.58 11.75
CA LYS A 25 14.62 18.55 12.72
C LYS A 25 14.05 19.81 12.06
N ASP A 26 14.64 20.23 10.94
CA ASP A 26 14.26 21.44 10.21
C ASP A 26 13.32 21.18 9.03
N ALA A 27 12.83 19.95 8.88
CA ALA A 27 11.87 19.60 7.83
C ALA A 27 10.58 20.40 8.01
N ARG A 28 10.24 21.20 6.99
CA ARG A 28 9.02 22.02 7.01
C ARG A 28 7.85 21.27 6.35
N PRO A 29 6.64 21.44 6.88
CA PRO A 29 5.44 20.96 6.21
C PRO A 29 5.29 21.63 4.82
N ASN A 30 4.88 20.82 3.84
CA ASN A 30 4.49 21.34 2.54
C ASN A 30 3.15 22.11 2.60
N PRO A 31 2.70 22.80 1.52
CA PRO A 31 1.46 23.55 1.56
C PRO A 31 0.23 22.77 2.02
N ASN A 32 0.04 21.56 1.51
CA ASN A 32 -1.11 20.71 1.88
C ASN A 32 -1.03 20.25 3.34
N GLU A 33 0.17 19.93 3.81
CA GLU A 33 0.39 19.57 5.22
C GLU A 33 0.13 20.75 6.16
N ARG A 34 0.47 21.95 5.74
CA ARG A 34 0.15 23.18 6.51
C ARG A 34 -1.34 23.38 6.62
N GLU A 35 -2.08 23.21 5.54
CA GLU A 35 -3.54 23.30 5.54
C GLU A 35 -4.17 22.27 6.50
N LEU A 36 -3.68 21.05 6.51
CA LEU A 36 -4.12 20.03 7.47
C LEU A 36 -3.85 20.45 8.92
N LEU A 37 -2.66 20.95 9.21
CA LEU A 37 -2.29 21.43 10.55
C LEU A 37 -3.16 22.62 10.99
N GLU A 38 -3.39 23.58 10.10
CA GLU A 38 -4.28 24.73 10.33
C GLU A 38 -5.72 24.27 10.59
N GLY A 39 -6.17 23.23 9.88
CA GLY A 39 -7.43 22.54 10.11
C GLY A 39 -7.53 21.74 11.42
N GLY A 40 -6.42 21.60 12.15
CA GLY A 40 -6.36 20.86 13.42
C GLY A 40 -6.04 19.39 13.27
N VAL A 41 -5.59 18.96 12.11
CA VAL A 41 -5.14 17.58 11.84
C VAL A 41 -3.65 17.46 12.11
N GLY A 42 -3.25 16.50 12.94
CA GLY A 42 -1.85 16.19 13.17
C GLY A 42 -1.25 15.41 11.99
N LEU A 43 0.07 15.41 11.90
CA LEU A 43 0.80 14.66 10.89
C LEU A 43 1.66 13.59 11.54
N VAL A 44 1.55 12.37 11.07
CA VAL A 44 2.45 11.26 11.43
C VAL A 44 3.16 10.80 10.16
N ILE A 45 4.45 11.04 10.10
CA ILE A 45 5.27 10.76 8.92
C ILE A 45 6.10 9.52 9.23
N THR A 46 5.99 8.50 8.39
CA THR A 46 6.79 7.28 8.50
C THR A 46 7.72 7.12 7.32
N VAL A 47 8.87 6.51 7.54
CA VAL A 47 9.79 6.10 6.49
C VAL A 47 9.81 4.58 6.43
N VAL A 48 9.09 4.02 5.47
CA VAL A 48 8.99 2.56 5.30
C VAL A 48 10.10 1.97 4.44
N GLN A 49 10.87 2.80 3.74
CA GLN A 49 11.95 2.38 2.84
C GLN A 49 13.33 2.91 3.27
N GLU A 50 13.55 3.00 4.58
CA GLU A 50 14.83 3.42 5.11
C GLU A 50 15.95 2.45 4.70
N PRO A 51 17.03 2.91 4.07
CA PRO A 51 18.15 2.07 3.67
C PRO A 51 19.12 1.71 4.80
N GLY A 52 18.85 2.12 6.01
CA GLY A 52 19.72 1.93 7.16
C GLY A 52 19.73 0.52 7.73
N THR A 53 20.49 0.34 8.81
CA THR A 53 20.78 -0.97 9.47
C THR A 53 19.55 -1.64 10.05
N TYR A 54 18.55 -0.88 10.45
CA TYR A 54 17.28 -1.39 11.00
C TYR A 54 16.14 -1.35 9.98
N GLY A 55 16.44 -0.82 8.82
CA GLY A 55 15.44 -0.51 7.85
C GLY A 55 14.99 -1.73 7.07
N GLN A 56 14.03 -1.46 6.28
CA GLN A 56 13.41 -2.37 5.34
C GLN A 56 14.43 -3.04 4.39
N ARG A 57 15.58 -2.39 4.11
CA ARG A 57 16.60 -2.96 3.22
C ARG A 57 17.21 -4.23 3.79
N ALA A 58 17.62 -4.24 5.05
CA ALA A 58 18.19 -5.42 5.69
C ALA A 58 17.15 -6.55 5.78
N LEU A 59 15.91 -6.23 6.17
CA LEU A 59 14.82 -7.17 6.21
C LEU A 59 14.45 -7.68 4.81
N SER A 60 14.47 -6.80 3.80
CA SER A 60 14.22 -7.18 2.41
C SER A 60 15.29 -8.10 1.86
N GLN A 61 16.55 -7.88 2.18
CA GLN A 61 17.66 -8.77 1.77
C GLN A 61 17.51 -10.15 2.39
N ALA A 62 17.21 -10.24 3.68
CA ALA A 62 16.96 -11.51 4.35
C ALA A 62 15.74 -12.24 3.76
N ALA A 63 14.65 -11.51 3.49
CA ALA A 63 13.47 -12.07 2.87
C ALA A 63 13.72 -12.54 1.44
N GLU A 64 14.50 -11.79 0.65
CA GLU A 64 14.87 -12.18 -0.71
C GLU A 64 15.73 -13.44 -0.71
N LYS A 65 16.71 -13.55 0.21
CA LYS A 65 17.51 -14.77 0.39
C LYS A 65 16.62 -15.95 0.70
N ARG A 66 15.76 -15.82 1.71
CA ARG A 66 14.84 -16.88 2.11
C ARG A 66 13.83 -17.23 1.02
N PHE A 67 13.38 -16.25 0.26
CA PHE A 67 12.52 -16.48 -0.90
C PHE A 67 13.24 -17.29 -1.98
N ALA A 68 14.50 -16.96 -2.30
CA ALA A 68 15.30 -17.71 -3.27
C ALA A 68 15.51 -19.18 -2.85
N GLU A 69 15.61 -19.43 -1.54
CA GLU A 69 15.78 -20.78 -0.99
C GLU A 69 14.47 -21.60 -0.97
N THR A 70 13.33 -20.93 -0.74
CA THR A 70 12.06 -21.63 -0.47
C THR A 70 11.01 -21.45 -1.56
N LEU A 71 11.20 -20.48 -2.45
CA LEU A 71 10.20 -19.98 -3.42
C LEU A 71 8.83 -19.66 -2.80
N ASN A 72 8.82 -19.40 -1.51
CA ASN A 72 7.61 -19.11 -0.77
C ASN A 72 7.31 -17.60 -0.78
N PRO A 73 6.29 -17.13 -1.51
CA PRO A 73 5.95 -15.71 -1.58
C PRO A 73 5.56 -15.08 -0.25
N ARG A 74 5.16 -15.85 0.74
CA ARG A 74 4.80 -15.36 2.09
C ARG A 74 5.98 -14.71 2.82
N VAL A 75 7.21 -15.01 2.43
CA VAL A 75 8.40 -14.36 3.01
C VAL A 75 8.68 -12.98 2.41
N LYS A 76 7.91 -12.55 1.40
CA LYS A 76 8.02 -11.20 0.83
C LYS A 76 7.56 -10.15 1.83
N ILE A 77 8.50 -9.35 2.28
CA ILE A 77 8.31 -8.40 3.37
C ILE A 77 7.24 -7.33 3.12
N GLN A 78 6.99 -6.98 1.85
CA GLN A 78 6.02 -5.97 1.44
C GLN A 78 4.61 -6.23 1.98
N TYR A 79 4.25 -7.49 2.17
CA TYR A 79 2.92 -7.89 2.66
C TYR A 79 2.73 -7.75 4.15
N TRP A 80 3.81 -7.84 4.90
CA TRP A 80 3.74 -7.94 6.35
C TRP A 80 4.32 -6.71 7.03
N ALA A 81 5.53 -6.33 6.62
CA ALA A 81 6.26 -5.28 7.31
C ALA A 81 5.77 -3.88 6.96
N TRP A 82 5.41 -3.62 5.71
CA TRP A 82 4.98 -2.28 5.31
C TRP A 82 3.65 -1.87 5.92
N PRO A 83 2.57 -2.65 5.81
CA PRO A 83 1.33 -2.35 6.53
C PRO A 83 1.53 -2.29 8.04
N ALA A 84 2.32 -3.21 8.61
CA ALA A 84 2.60 -3.24 10.04
C ALA A 84 3.30 -1.97 10.54
N THR A 85 4.16 -1.36 9.73
CA THR A 85 4.81 -0.08 10.06
C THR A 85 3.77 1.02 10.26
N LEU A 86 2.77 1.11 9.39
CA LEU A 86 1.70 2.09 9.52
C LEU A 86 0.83 1.83 10.76
N MET A 87 0.45 0.58 10.98
CA MET A 87 -0.31 0.17 12.16
C MET A 87 0.45 0.48 13.46
N ARG A 88 1.78 0.27 13.45
CA ARG A 88 2.64 0.61 14.59
C ARG A 88 2.74 2.11 14.82
N ALA A 89 2.82 2.90 13.75
CA ALA A 89 2.84 4.36 13.84
C ALA A 89 1.57 4.93 14.50
N ILE A 90 0.39 4.35 14.24
CA ILE A 90 -0.85 4.72 14.93
C ILE A 90 -0.73 4.42 16.42
N THR A 91 -0.20 3.26 16.79
CA THR A 91 -0.01 2.89 18.18
C THR A 91 0.91 3.89 18.91
N THR A 92 1.98 4.29 18.25
CA THR A 92 2.91 5.30 18.77
C THR A 92 2.23 6.66 18.91
N ALA A 93 1.47 7.10 17.90
CA ALA A 93 0.74 8.38 17.95
C ALA A 93 -0.29 8.39 19.11
N TYR A 94 -0.99 7.28 19.33
CA TYR A 94 -1.96 7.18 20.43
C TYR A 94 -1.33 7.11 21.82
N ALA A 95 -0.04 6.83 21.92
CA ALA A 95 0.70 6.94 23.19
C ALA A 95 0.96 8.42 23.56
N GLU A 96 1.02 9.30 22.57
CA GLU A 96 1.23 10.75 22.73
C GLU A 96 -0.10 11.48 23.09
N LYS A 97 -0.65 11.16 24.26
CA LYS A 97 -1.99 11.59 24.69
C LYS A 97 -2.19 13.11 24.76
N ASP A 98 -1.10 13.86 24.97
CA ASP A 98 -1.14 15.31 25.06
C ASP A 98 -1.22 15.98 23.67
N HIS A 99 -0.89 15.25 22.64
CA HIS A 99 -0.80 15.78 21.27
C HIS A 99 -1.90 15.26 20.33
N PHE A 100 -2.38 14.04 20.54
CA PHE A 100 -3.37 13.42 19.67
C PHE A 100 -4.56 12.88 20.45
N ASP A 101 -5.76 13.20 19.96
CA ASP A 101 -6.97 12.49 20.39
C ASP A 101 -7.13 11.21 19.57
N LYS A 102 -7.76 10.20 20.18
CA LYS A 102 -8.22 9.00 19.49
C LYS A 102 -9.40 9.36 18.60
N GLY A 103 -9.09 9.93 17.45
CA GLY A 103 -10.07 10.43 16.52
C GLY A 103 -9.93 9.78 15.14
N LYS A 104 -10.16 10.60 14.11
CA LYS A 104 -10.06 10.17 12.72
C LYS A 104 -8.59 9.99 12.31
N VAL A 105 -8.31 8.87 11.66
CA VAL A 105 -6.99 8.53 11.13
C VAL A 105 -7.10 8.30 9.63
N ALA A 106 -6.52 9.23 8.85
CA ALA A 106 -6.38 9.08 7.42
C ALA A 106 -4.99 8.55 7.09
N VAL A 107 -4.90 7.59 6.17
CA VAL A 107 -3.63 7.06 5.69
C VAL A 107 -3.46 7.29 4.20
N SER A 108 -2.26 7.64 3.77
CA SER A 108 -1.97 7.84 2.35
C SER A 108 -0.62 7.32 1.90
N GLY A 109 -0.49 7.11 0.61
CA GLY A 109 0.78 6.76 -0.02
C GLY A 109 0.62 6.48 -1.50
N GLY A 110 1.75 6.42 -2.22
CA GLY A 110 1.78 6.16 -3.65
C GLY A 110 2.67 4.99 -4.04
N SER A 111 2.36 4.30 -5.14
CA SER A 111 3.11 3.16 -5.66
C SER A 111 3.24 2.03 -4.62
N LYS A 112 4.43 1.57 -4.30
CA LYS A 112 4.69 0.60 -3.22
C LYS A 112 4.17 1.11 -1.88
N ASN A 113 4.31 2.41 -1.65
CA ASN A 113 3.82 3.07 -0.43
C ASN A 113 2.30 3.28 -0.47
N GLY A 114 1.65 3.21 -1.63
CA GLY A 114 0.20 3.16 -1.79
C GLY A 114 -0.40 1.79 -1.47
N ALA A 115 0.33 0.72 -1.76
CA ALA A 115 -0.08 -0.63 -1.38
C ALA A 115 -0.17 -0.79 0.15
N SER A 116 0.76 -0.19 0.90
CA SER A 116 0.77 -0.28 2.36
C SER A 116 -0.48 0.28 3.04
N PRO A 117 -0.96 1.51 2.73
CA PRO A 117 -2.21 2.03 3.27
C PRO A 117 -3.43 1.17 2.89
N SER A 118 -3.50 0.71 1.63
CA SER A 118 -4.61 -0.12 1.16
C SER A 118 -4.69 -1.46 1.89
N MET A 119 -3.56 -2.06 2.22
CA MET A 119 -3.52 -3.27 3.04
C MET A 119 -3.76 -2.96 4.52
N ALA A 120 -3.15 -1.91 5.05
CA ALA A 120 -3.27 -1.58 6.47
C ALA A 120 -4.72 -1.26 6.88
N ILE A 121 -5.48 -0.55 6.04
CA ILE A 121 -6.88 -0.20 6.34
C ILE A 121 -7.79 -1.43 6.45
N ILE A 122 -7.44 -2.52 5.78
CA ILE A 122 -8.17 -3.79 5.89
C ILE A 122 -8.03 -4.38 7.30
N HIS A 123 -6.84 -4.24 7.89
CA HIS A 123 -6.45 -4.93 9.13
C HIS A 123 -6.49 -4.08 10.39
N ASP A 124 -6.50 -2.76 10.27
CA ASP A 124 -6.50 -1.86 11.43
C ASP A 124 -7.77 -1.00 11.47
N GLU A 125 -8.66 -1.32 12.39
CA GLU A 125 -9.95 -0.64 12.54
C GLU A 125 -9.83 0.81 13.03
N ARG A 126 -8.68 1.22 13.53
CA ARG A 126 -8.41 2.60 13.94
C ARG A 126 -8.29 3.55 12.76
N MET A 127 -7.99 3.02 11.57
CA MET A 127 -7.95 3.79 10.32
C MET A 127 -9.37 4.05 9.83
N THR A 128 -9.68 5.33 9.54
CA THR A 128 -11.02 5.76 9.12
C THR A 128 -11.07 6.29 7.70
N ALA A 129 -9.91 6.58 7.10
CA ALA A 129 -9.83 7.00 5.70
C ALA A 129 -8.56 6.51 5.04
N VAL A 130 -8.63 6.22 3.74
CA VAL A 130 -7.49 5.85 2.90
C VAL A 130 -7.46 6.63 1.61
N HIS A 131 -6.28 7.17 1.28
CA HIS A 131 -5.97 7.73 -0.02
C HIS A 131 -4.73 7.03 -0.58
N ALA A 132 -4.91 6.27 -1.66
CA ALA A 132 -3.81 5.52 -2.24
C ALA A 132 -3.70 5.74 -3.74
N THR A 133 -2.47 6.00 -4.19
CA THR A 133 -2.13 6.20 -5.60
C THR A 133 -1.39 4.97 -6.12
N VAL A 134 -1.79 4.47 -7.29
CA VAL A 134 -1.17 3.32 -7.95
C VAL A 134 -1.03 2.11 -7.01
N SER A 135 -2.12 1.75 -6.35
CA SER A 135 -2.15 0.62 -5.42
C SER A 135 -2.96 -0.57 -5.96
N PRO A 136 -2.73 -1.78 -5.48
CA PRO A 136 -3.54 -2.94 -5.80
C PRO A 136 -4.90 -2.84 -5.10
N ILE A 137 -5.91 -2.35 -5.80
CA ILE A 137 -7.25 -2.14 -5.27
C ILE A 137 -8.14 -3.34 -5.56
N TRP A 138 -8.04 -3.88 -6.77
CA TRP A 138 -8.92 -4.91 -7.31
C TRP A 138 -8.24 -6.27 -7.41
N ASP A 139 -9.01 -7.31 -7.19
CA ASP A 139 -8.64 -8.71 -7.43
C ASP A 139 -8.85 -9.11 -8.90
N SER A 140 -8.31 -8.29 -9.79
CA SER A 140 -8.38 -8.52 -11.25
C SER A 140 -7.63 -9.79 -11.66
N PRO A 141 -7.90 -10.34 -12.86
CA PRO A 141 -7.14 -11.48 -13.37
C PRO A 141 -5.63 -11.26 -13.36
N LEU A 142 -5.15 -10.05 -13.68
CA LEU A 142 -3.72 -9.72 -13.57
C LEU A 142 -3.20 -9.87 -12.15
N ARG A 143 -3.95 -9.37 -11.17
CA ARG A 143 -3.55 -9.44 -9.75
C ARG A 143 -3.63 -10.85 -9.19
N LEU A 144 -4.53 -11.66 -9.72
CA LEU A 144 -4.64 -13.07 -9.37
C LEU A 144 -3.68 -13.97 -10.14
N ASN A 145 -2.70 -13.38 -10.82
CA ASN A 145 -1.69 -14.09 -11.61
C ASN A 145 -2.29 -15.00 -12.69
N ASP A 146 -3.33 -14.53 -13.39
CA ASP A 146 -3.84 -15.21 -14.56
C ASP A 146 -2.83 -15.11 -15.70
N ASP A 147 -2.38 -16.25 -16.24
CA ASP A 147 -1.34 -16.28 -17.26
C ASP A 147 -1.80 -15.75 -18.62
N ASP A 148 -3.06 -15.91 -18.97
CA ASP A 148 -3.60 -15.37 -20.22
C ASP A 148 -3.74 -13.85 -20.14
N ALA A 149 -4.21 -13.31 -19.01
CA ALA A 149 -4.22 -11.86 -18.78
C ALA A 149 -2.81 -11.26 -18.84
N TRP A 150 -1.79 -11.93 -18.32
CA TRP A 150 -0.40 -11.48 -18.41
C TRP A 150 0.16 -11.59 -19.84
N LYS A 151 -0.20 -12.61 -20.61
CA LYS A 151 0.16 -12.73 -22.04
C LYS A 151 -0.45 -11.60 -22.86
N GLU A 152 -1.74 -11.33 -22.65
CA GLU A 152 -2.45 -10.22 -23.31
C GLU A 152 -1.80 -8.88 -22.99
N LEU A 153 -1.50 -8.59 -21.72
CA LEU A 153 -0.83 -7.36 -21.34
C LEU A 153 0.53 -7.20 -22.04
N ARG A 154 1.32 -8.26 -22.11
CA ARG A 154 2.64 -8.22 -22.76
C ARG A 154 2.58 -8.06 -24.28
N ALA A 155 1.52 -8.54 -24.89
CA ALA A 155 1.32 -8.42 -26.34
C ALA A 155 0.92 -6.99 -26.78
N GLN A 156 0.55 -6.12 -25.85
CA GLN A 156 0.12 -4.76 -26.18
C GLN A 156 1.31 -3.88 -26.62
N PRO A 157 1.17 -3.10 -27.70
CA PRO A 157 2.19 -2.19 -28.18
C PRO A 157 2.63 -1.19 -27.09
N GLY A 158 3.93 -0.88 -27.06
CA GLY A 158 4.49 0.09 -26.10
C GLY A 158 4.62 -0.42 -24.65
N ARG A 159 4.26 -1.66 -24.36
CA ARG A 159 4.47 -2.26 -23.05
C ARG A 159 5.87 -2.82 -22.88
N ARG A 160 6.47 -2.62 -21.72
CA ARG A 160 7.76 -3.23 -21.39
C ARG A 160 7.52 -4.71 -21.10
N GLY A 161 7.97 -5.57 -22.01
CA GLY A 161 7.71 -7.01 -21.99
C GLY A 161 8.23 -7.80 -20.79
N GLY A 162 9.02 -7.18 -19.91
CA GLY A 162 9.61 -7.84 -18.75
C GLY A 162 8.87 -7.64 -17.42
N PHE A 163 7.73 -6.93 -17.41
CA PHE A 163 7.01 -6.71 -16.17
C PHE A 163 6.06 -7.87 -15.88
N THR A 164 6.48 -8.77 -15.00
CA THR A 164 5.73 -9.95 -14.55
C THR A 164 5.50 -9.94 -13.02
N GLY A 165 5.61 -8.75 -12.41
CA GLY A 165 5.68 -8.64 -10.96
C GLY A 165 4.35 -8.63 -10.24
N GLY A 166 3.25 -8.32 -10.92
CA GLY A 166 2.00 -8.08 -10.20
C GLY A 166 2.23 -7.13 -9.01
N HIS A 167 1.52 -7.35 -7.95
CA HIS A 167 1.70 -6.60 -6.71
C HIS A 167 2.88 -7.08 -5.84
N PHE A 168 3.55 -8.16 -6.21
CA PHE A 168 4.74 -8.66 -5.49
C PHE A 168 6.04 -7.96 -5.88
N GLY A 169 5.96 -7.02 -6.78
CA GLY A 169 7.10 -6.27 -7.28
C GLY A 169 7.59 -6.75 -8.65
N PRO A 170 8.44 -5.96 -9.30
CA PRO A 170 8.94 -6.27 -10.64
C PRO A 170 9.58 -7.64 -10.72
N ASN A 171 9.28 -8.34 -11.81
CA ASN A 171 9.85 -9.65 -12.13
C ASN A 171 9.60 -10.79 -11.10
N PHE A 172 8.69 -10.59 -10.15
CA PHE A 172 8.41 -11.61 -9.16
C PHE A 172 7.92 -12.91 -9.82
N ASN A 173 6.89 -12.85 -10.67
CA ASN A 173 6.36 -14.03 -11.34
C ASN A 173 7.45 -14.73 -12.17
N GLN A 174 8.25 -13.97 -12.92
CA GLN A 174 9.33 -14.52 -13.72
C GLN A 174 10.35 -15.27 -12.86
N ARG A 175 10.76 -14.69 -11.74
CA ARG A 175 11.70 -15.35 -10.81
C ARG A 175 11.17 -16.67 -10.26
N VAL A 176 9.88 -16.75 -9.97
CA VAL A 176 9.26 -18.01 -9.53
C VAL A 176 9.25 -19.04 -10.65
N LEU A 177 8.91 -18.62 -11.88
CA LEU A 177 8.90 -19.50 -13.04
C LEU A 177 10.31 -19.97 -13.40
N ASP A 178 11.31 -19.09 -13.39
CA ASP A 178 12.72 -19.41 -13.65
C ASP A 178 13.30 -20.41 -12.63
N ALA A 179 12.76 -20.39 -11.43
CA ALA A 179 13.15 -21.30 -10.35
C ALA A 179 12.31 -22.60 -10.34
N GLY A 180 11.56 -22.88 -11.39
CA GLY A 180 10.80 -24.13 -11.56
C GLY A 180 9.37 -24.11 -11.01
N GLY A 181 8.90 -22.96 -10.48
CA GLY A 181 7.50 -22.78 -10.12
C GLY A 181 6.60 -22.65 -11.35
N THR A 182 5.31 -22.79 -11.14
CA THR A 182 4.31 -22.78 -12.20
C THR A 182 3.34 -21.60 -12.07
N TRP A 183 2.61 -21.27 -13.14
CA TRP A 183 1.50 -20.34 -13.09
C TRP A 183 0.40 -20.79 -12.12
N LYS A 184 0.22 -22.11 -11.95
CA LYS A 184 -0.73 -22.63 -10.96
C LYS A 184 -0.31 -22.27 -9.54
N ASP A 185 0.97 -22.33 -9.22
CA ASP A 185 1.50 -21.95 -7.92
C ASP A 185 1.30 -20.45 -7.65
N LEU A 186 1.59 -19.61 -8.65
CA LEU A 186 1.38 -18.18 -8.59
C LEU A 186 -0.10 -17.81 -8.39
N LYS A 187 -1.02 -18.48 -9.12
CA LYS A 187 -2.47 -18.28 -8.96
C LYS A 187 -2.96 -18.71 -7.58
N ASN A 188 -2.53 -19.86 -7.10
CA ASN A 188 -2.92 -20.35 -5.78
C ASN A 188 -2.49 -19.39 -4.68
N PHE A 189 -1.26 -18.92 -4.74
CA PHE A 189 -0.76 -17.96 -3.77
C PHE A 189 -1.51 -16.63 -3.83
N ALA A 190 -1.75 -16.08 -5.02
CA ALA A 190 -2.49 -14.82 -5.18
C ALA A 190 -3.91 -14.92 -4.61
N ARG A 191 -4.57 -16.05 -4.80
CA ARG A 191 -5.90 -16.32 -4.22
C ARG A 191 -5.86 -16.42 -2.70
N GLU A 192 -4.85 -17.08 -2.17
CA GLU A 192 -4.70 -17.24 -0.71
C GLU A 192 -4.56 -15.90 0.02
N ILE A 193 -3.83 -14.94 -0.57
CA ILE A 193 -3.63 -13.63 0.06
C ILE A 193 -4.69 -12.59 -0.29
N SER A 194 -5.57 -12.87 -1.23
CA SER A 194 -6.46 -11.85 -1.81
C SER A 194 -7.33 -11.14 -0.78
N ASP A 195 -7.82 -11.84 0.22
CA ASP A 195 -8.65 -11.27 1.29
C ASP A 195 -7.85 -10.34 2.24
N HIS A 196 -6.53 -10.44 2.22
CA HIS A 196 -5.63 -9.61 3.03
C HIS A 196 -5.07 -8.41 2.28
N VAL A 197 -5.23 -8.36 0.95
CA VAL A 197 -4.55 -7.39 0.09
C VAL A 197 -5.51 -6.48 -0.65
N PHE A 198 -6.62 -7.01 -1.18
CA PHE A 198 -7.45 -6.26 -2.10
C PHE A 198 -8.64 -5.56 -1.43
N ILE A 199 -8.79 -4.28 -1.72
CA ILE A 199 -9.92 -3.47 -1.27
C ILE A 199 -11.23 -4.05 -1.80
N SER A 200 -11.28 -4.51 -3.06
CA SER A 200 -12.47 -5.10 -3.67
C SER A 200 -13.03 -6.28 -2.87
N ARG A 201 -12.16 -7.10 -2.29
CA ARG A 201 -12.55 -8.24 -1.44
C ARG A 201 -13.09 -7.83 -0.08
N ASN A 202 -12.72 -6.65 0.40
CA ASN A 202 -13.05 -6.13 1.73
C ASN A 202 -14.06 -4.98 1.72
N LEU A 203 -14.55 -4.59 0.55
CA LEU A 203 -15.37 -3.39 0.35
C LEU A 203 -16.59 -3.32 1.27
N LYS A 204 -17.30 -4.43 1.43
CA LYS A 204 -18.47 -4.51 2.32
C LYS A 204 -18.12 -4.24 3.78
N ALA A 205 -17.02 -4.80 4.27
CA ALA A 205 -16.56 -4.62 5.63
C ALA A 205 -16.06 -3.17 5.88
N LEU A 206 -15.30 -2.63 4.92
CA LEU A 206 -14.80 -1.24 5.00
C LEU A 206 -15.95 -0.23 5.02
N ARG A 207 -16.97 -0.43 4.19
CA ARG A 207 -18.17 0.42 4.19
C ARG A 207 -18.97 0.31 5.49
N LYS A 208 -19.14 -0.90 6.02
CA LYS A 208 -19.82 -1.10 7.32
C LYS A 208 -19.08 -0.36 8.44
N ARG A 209 -17.76 -0.24 8.36
CA ARG A 209 -16.94 0.56 9.29
C ARG A 209 -17.01 2.07 9.03
N GLY A 210 -17.64 2.52 7.95
CA GLY A 210 -17.69 3.94 7.57
C GLY A 210 -16.33 4.48 7.10
N VAL A 211 -15.52 3.66 6.43
CA VAL A 211 -14.21 4.09 5.92
C VAL A 211 -14.37 4.97 4.69
N ASP A 212 -13.80 6.16 4.73
CA ASP A 212 -13.67 7.03 3.57
C ASP A 212 -12.53 6.54 2.67
N MET A 213 -12.81 6.39 1.39
CA MET A 213 -11.85 5.83 0.44
C MET A 213 -11.68 6.73 -0.77
N LEU A 214 -10.44 6.92 -1.21
CA LEU A 214 -10.09 7.64 -2.42
C LEU A 214 -8.88 6.97 -3.08
N PHE A 215 -9.00 6.62 -4.36
CA PHE A 215 -7.96 5.95 -5.10
C PHE A 215 -7.63 6.66 -6.41
N HIS A 216 -6.32 6.75 -6.73
CA HIS A 216 -5.80 7.24 -8.00
C HIS A 216 -5.01 6.11 -8.66
N PRO A 217 -5.62 5.34 -9.57
CA PRO A 217 -4.93 4.18 -10.17
C PRO A 217 -3.79 4.57 -11.13
N GLY A 218 -3.84 5.75 -11.74
CA GLY A 218 -2.86 6.17 -12.75
C GLY A 218 -3.15 5.60 -14.13
N THR A 219 -3.26 6.48 -15.13
CA THR A 219 -3.70 6.10 -16.48
C THR A 219 -2.58 5.49 -17.35
N HIS A 220 -1.32 5.69 -16.98
CA HIS A 220 -0.15 5.24 -17.74
C HIS A 220 0.65 4.13 -17.05
N ASP A 221 0.15 3.63 -15.94
CA ASP A 221 0.74 2.53 -15.19
C ASP A 221 0.04 1.20 -15.55
N PHE A 222 0.68 0.07 -15.25
CA PHE A 222 0.03 -1.24 -15.44
C PHE A 222 -1.26 -1.39 -14.60
N VAL A 223 -1.41 -0.63 -13.54
CA VAL A 223 -2.64 -0.55 -12.74
C VAL A 223 -3.84 -0.02 -13.55
N ALA A 224 -3.60 0.69 -14.65
CA ALA A 224 -4.65 1.14 -15.55
C ALA A 224 -5.47 -0.02 -16.16
N PHE A 225 -4.85 -1.19 -16.33
CA PHE A 225 -5.56 -2.40 -16.80
C PHE A 225 -6.51 -2.93 -15.75
N ASP A 226 -6.10 -2.89 -14.49
CA ASP A 226 -6.96 -3.26 -13.38
C ASP A 226 -8.15 -2.32 -13.27
N MET A 227 -7.97 -1.05 -13.62
CA MET A 227 -9.00 -0.03 -13.55
C MET A 227 -10.18 -0.32 -14.47
N ALA A 228 -9.90 -0.71 -15.72
CA ALA A 228 -10.96 -1.08 -16.66
C ALA A 228 -11.77 -2.28 -16.17
N TRP A 229 -11.09 -3.28 -15.65
CA TRP A 229 -11.73 -4.43 -15.01
C TRP A 229 -12.50 -4.03 -13.75
N GLY A 230 -11.88 -3.24 -12.88
CA GLY A 230 -12.45 -2.77 -11.63
C GLY A 230 -13.69 -1.90 -11.83
N GLY A 231 -13.65 -0.99 -12.80
CA GLY A 231 -14.81 -0.16 -13.17
C GLY A 231 -16.02 -0.98 -13.61
N LYS A 232 -15.78 -2.11 -14.27
CA LYS A 232 -16.84 -3.04 -14.66
C LYS A 232 -17.38 -3.88 -13.51
N HIS A 233 -16.50 -4.41 -12.66
CA HIS A 233 -16.87 -5.41 -11.64
C HIS A 233 -17.10 -4.80 -10.25
N HIS A 234 -16.47 -3.65 -9.97
CA HIS A 234 -16.57 -2.93 -8.70
C HIS A 234 -16.79 -1.42 -8.92
N PRO A 235 -17.86 -1.01 -9.65
CA PRO A 235 -18.08 0.38 -10.08
C PRO A 235 -18.27 1.35 -8.92
N THR A 236 -18.46 0.84 -7.72
CA THR A 236 -18.71 1.66 -6.53
C THR A 236 -17.45 1.94 -5.71
N ILE A 237 -16.29 1.42 -6.09
CA ILE A 237 -15.02 1.85 -5.48
C ILE A 237 -14.68 3.24 -6.03
N PRO A 238 -14.53 4.26 -5.17
CA PRO A 238 -14.26 5.61 -5.63
C PRO A 238 -12.84 5.72 -6.19
N VAL A 239 -12.73 6.01 -7.47
CA VAL A 239 -11.48 6.26 -8.17
C VAL A 239 -11.51 7.61 -8.85
N TYR A 240 -10.38 8.29 -8.85
CA TYR A 240 -10.13 9.53 -9.55
C TYR A 240 -9.07 9.32 -10.63
N LEU A 241 -9.30 9.91 -11.80
CA LEU A 241 -8.40 9.89 -12.95
C LEU A 241 -7.65 11.20 -13.08
#